data_0bb92fd6a1b8ab5c1c107ecc2d336901
#
_entry.id   0bb92fd6a1b8ab5c1c107ecc2d336901
#
_cell.length_a   1.000
_cell.length_b   1.000
_cell.length_c   1.000
_cell.angle_alpha   90.00
_cell.angle_beta   90.00
_cell.angle_gamma   90.00
#
_symmetry.space_group_name_H-M   'P 1'
#
loop_
_entity.id
_entity.type
_entity.pdbx_description
1 polymer ?
#
loop_
_entity_poly.entity_id
_entity_poly.type
_entity_poly.pdbx_seq_one_letter_code
_entity_poly.pdbx_strand_id
1 'polypeptide(L)'
;ILGAGLALFPNGLSNKILRGTTLVNPKQLQRQLNHKDASKLIQFNQQPITPKLEIGGVVLPNYLENLSFGFFGSPGSGKSQSILQILHALRQRSDWRVMVLDRNGELMEKLYREDDLIFNPKDDRTIGWSHCSEDAQFNTIAAGLIPNDPKERFFSDAAKNLIADIYSRTYSNAEVWEVLTSFSLDQLKDFLAGTVSRRYFEGESGNTAGSVLATAANQMRFYQSLSQCPAPTEFSFSRWGRTDDERWIFLSLFEDDAETFKPLITTAFELMLRGLLANEHRQLKTAVVIDELGALSQLKSLPRLLSESRKFGGSAFIGSQTTAQIEEIYGEKGSRIILQGLATKLILNIRDGATAEEFSKMIGIQERIDITQSKTYQDNGSSSSKSQQIRETAAVLPSELQNLPSLEGYLVIADGSSPAKVKVTPKSYQSDTPRFIPIKTII
;
A
#
# COMPACT_ATOMS: atom_id res chain seq x y z
N ILE A 1 -34.26 -43.24 -37.17
CA ILE A 1 -33.05 -43.08 -37.98
C ILE A 1 -33.15 -41.75 -38.69
N LEU A 2 -32.55 -40.67 -38.24
CA LEU A 2 -32.12 -39.57 -39.07
C LEU A 2 -31.30 -38.60 -38.16
N GLY A 3 -30.07 -38.37 -38.53
CA GLY A 3 -29.11 -37.62 -37.81
C GLY A 3 -29.42 -36.12 -37.77
N ALA A 4 -29.34 -35.55 -36.59
CA ALA A 4 -29.31 -34.10 -36.39
C ALA A 4 -27.93 -33.59 -36.76
N GLY A 5 -27.81 -32.94 -37.92
CA GLY A 5 -26.60 -32.21 -38.32
C GLY A 5 -26.42 -30.99 -37.44
N LEU A 6 -25.31 -30.98 -36.68
CA LEU A 6 -24.81 -29.77 -36.03
C LEU A 6 -24.46 -28.73 -37.15
N ALA A 7 -25.27 -27.71 -37.29
CA ALA A 7 -24.95 -26.56 -38.13
C ALA A 7 -23.87 -25.74 -37.41
N LEU A 8 -22.65 -25.80 -37.90
CA LEU A 8 -21.55 -24.89 -37.54
C LEU A 8 -22.00 -23.45 -37.90
N PHE A 9 -22.05 -22.59 -36.88
CA PHE A 9 -22.35 -21.18 -37.05
C PHE A 9 -21.23 -20.47 -37.85
N PRO A 10 -21.52 -19.74 -38.90
CA PRO A 10 -20.48 -18.96 -39.57
C PRO A 10 -20.10 -17.74 -38.72
N ASN A 11 -18.82 -17.58 -38.49
CA ASN A 11 -18.17 -16.41 -37.92
C ASN A 11 -18.56 -15.14 -38.69
N GLY A 12 -18.92 -14.06 -37.97
CA GLY A 12 -18.90 -12.76 -38.57
C GLY A 12 -20.01 -11.78 -38.23
N LEU A 13 -20.54 -11.80 -37.00
CA LEU A 13 -21.29 -10.65 -36.49
C LEU A 13 -20.40 -9.93 -35.46
N SER A 14 -19.67 -8.91 -35.94
CA SER A 14 -18.84 -8.09 -35.05
C SER A 14 -19.76 -7.28 -34.13
N ASN A 15 -19.72 -7.61 -32.84
CA ASN A 15 -20.30 -6.79 -31.78
C ASN A 15 -19.61 -5.41 -31.82
N LYS A 16 -20.30 -4.40 -32.36
CA LYS A 16 -19.74 -3.06 -32.47
C LYS A 16 -19.95 -2.32 -31.15
N ILE A 17 -18.85 -1.85 -30.55
CA ILE A 17 -18.93 -0.92 -29.42
C ILE A 17 -19.44 0.41 -29.93
N LEU A 18 -20.52 0.92 -29.33
CA LEU A 18 -21.12 2.22 -29.66
C LEU A 18 -20.46 3.34 -28.87
N ARG A 19 -20.34 3.16 -27.56
CA ARG A 19 -19.76 4.12 -26.63
C ARG A 19 -19.29 3.43 -25.35
N GLY A 20 -18.56 4.19 -24.53
CA GLY A 20 -18.02 3.71 -23.26
C GLY A 20 -16.55 3.28 -23.36
N THR A 21 -16.13 2.45 -22.44
CA THR A 21 -14.74 2.02 -22.32
C THR A 21 -14.31 1.13 -23.47
N THR A 22 -13.23 1.52 -24.14
CA THR A 22 -12.60 0.71 -25.19
C THR A 22 -11.26 0.19 -24.69
N LEU A 23 -11.12 -1.13 -24.67
CA LEU A 23 -9.85 -1.77 -24.35
C LEU A 23 -8.87 -1.64 -25.52
N VAL A 24 -7.62 -1.34 -25.20
CA VAL A 24 -6.55 -1.22 -26.20
C VAL A 24 -5.40 -2.17 -25.87
N ASN A 25 -4.52 -2.41 -26.84
CA ASN A 25 -3.29 -3.14 -26.60
C ASN A 25 -2.20 -2.20 -26.02
N PRO A 26 -1.10 -2.74 -25.44
CA PRO A 26 -0.05 -1.91 -24.84
C PRO A 26 0.57 -0.89 -25.80
N LYS A 27 0.73 -1.24 -27.07
CA LYS A 27 1.29 -0.32 -28.11
C LYS A 27 0.35 0.86 -28.39
N GLN A 28 -0.96 0.63 -28.40
CA GLN A 28 -1.95 1.68 -28.59
C GLN A 28 -1.99 2.61 -27.36
N LEU A 29 -2.00 2.05 -26.15
CA LEU A 29 -1.89 2.83 -24.92
C LEU A 29 -0.61 3.67 -24.92
N GLN A 30 0.54 3.07 -25.28
CA GLN A 30 1.81 3.79 -25.35
C GLN A 30 1.76 5.00 -26.32
N ARG A 31 1.08 4.87 -27.45
CA ARG A 31 0.88 5.99 -28.38
C ARG A 31 0.04 7.12 -27.77
N GLN A 32 -1.05 6.76 -27.05
CA GLN A 32 -1.87 7.74 -26.34
C GLN A 32 -1.05 8.50 -25.27
N LEU A 33 -0.26 7.77 -24.48
CA LEU A 33 0.59 8.36 -23.45
C LEU A 33 1.70 9.24 -24.03
N ASN A 34 2.37 8.80 -25.09
CA ASN A 34 3.43 9.58 -25.75
C ASN A 34 2.90 10.90 -26.32
N HIS A 35 1.72 10.89 -26.90
CA HIS A 35 1.08 12.13 -27.40
C HIS A 35 0.81 13.12 -26.25
N LYS A 36 0.30 12.64 -25.11
CA LYS A 36 0.05 13.46 -23.93
C LYS A 36 1.34 13.95 -23.28
N ASP A 37 2.37 13.10 -23.20
CA ASP A 37 3.68 13.44 -22.64
C ASP A 37 4.34 14.57 -23.44
N ALA A 38 4.40 14.43 -24.76
CA ALA A 38 4.96 15.45 -25.64
C ALA A 38 4.26 16.81 -25.46
N SER A 39 2.92 16.81 -25.38
CA SER A 39 2.16 18.03 -25.16
C SER A 39 2.48 18.70 -23.82
N LYS A 40 2.63 17.92 -22.76
CA LYS A 40 2.96 18.43 -21.43
C LYS A 40 4.42 18.85 -21.28
N LEU A 41 5.36 18.12 -21.87
CA LEU A 41 6.78 18.51 -21.89
C LEU A 41 6.97 19.87 -22.57
N ILE A 42 6.30 20.11 -23.70
CA ILE A 42 6.33 21.40 -24.38
C ILE A 42 5.69 22.49 -23.49
N GLN A 43 4.51 22.22 -22.93
CA GLN A 43 3.78 23.17 -22.10
C GLN A 43 4.57 23.63 -20.86
N PHE A 44 5.33 22.71 -20.23
CA PHE A 44 6.04 22.99 -18.99
C PHE A 44 7.55 23.10 -19.15
N ASN A 45 8.07 23.10 -20.37
CA ASN A 45 9.52 23.17 -20.69
C ASN A 45 10.35 22.17 -19.88
N GLN A 46 9.86 20.94 -19.73
CA GLN A 46 10.51 19.89 -18.94
C GLN A 46 11.38 19.00 -19.81
N GLN A 47 12.51 18.56 -19.25
CA GLN A 47 13.36 17.57 -19.88
C GLN A 47 12.85 16.16 -19.55
N PRO A 48 12.98 15.18 -20.47
CA PRO A 48 12.69 13.79 -20.17
C PRO A 48 13.59 13.25 -19.05
N ILE A 49 13.00 12.57 -18.08
CA ILE A 49 13.74 11.92 -16.99
C ILE A 49 13.98 10.46 -17.36
N THR A 50 15.19 9.94 -17.07
CA THR A 50 15.58 8.56 -17.35
C THR A 50 16.30 7.93 -16.16
N PRO A 51 16.13 6.60 -15.93
CA PRO A 51 15.21 5.71 -16.63
C PRO A 51 13.74 6.04 -16.28
N LYS A 52 12.85 5.83 -17.26
CA LYS A 52 11.40 5.97 -17.06
C LYS A 52 10.85 4.77 -16.32
N LEU A 53 9.75 4.97 -15.60
CA LEU A 53 9.00 3.87 -14.98
C LEU A 53 8.25 3.08 -16.05
N GLU A 54 8.14 1.77 -15.85
CA GLU A 54 7.46 0.85 -16.78
C GLU A 54 6.54 -0.09 -16.02
N ILE A 55 5.34 -0.34 -16.54
CA ILE A 55 4.40 -1.35 -16.02
C ILE A 55 3.89 -2.20 -17.17
N GLY A 56 4.18 -3.51 -17.14
CA GLY A 56 3.67 -4.46 -18.13
C GLY A 56 4.02 -4.11 -19.57
N GLY A 57 5.20 -3.59 -19.84
CA GLY A 57 5.67 -3.19 -21.17
C GLY A 57 5.19 -1.81 -21.61
N VAL A 58 4.51 -1.06 -20.73
CA VAL A 58 4.08 0.32 -20.98
C VAL A 58 4.96 1.29 -20.19
N VAL A 59 5.68 2.14 -20.91
CA VAL A 59 6.52 3.19 -20.33
C VAL A 59 5.66 4.36 -19.88
N LEU A 60 5.78 4.74 -18.61
CA LEU A 60 4.99 5.78 -18.01
C LEU A 60 5.60 7.17 -18.27
N PRO A 61 4.78 8.16 -18.62
CA PRO A 61 5.22 9.55 -18.73
C PRO A 61 5.59 10.16 -17.37
N ASN A 62 6.49 11.14 -17.37
CA ASN A 62 6.96 11.81 -16.15
C ASN A 62 5.82 12.43 -15.33
N TYR A 63 4.77 12.93 -15.99
CA TYR A 63 3.64 13.56 -15.29
C TYR A 63 2.80 12.58 -14.45
N LEU A 64 2.89 11.29 -14.74
CA LEU A 64 2.22 10.23 -13.97
C LEU A 64 3.03 9.83 -12.73
N GLU A 65 4.34 10.03 -12.72
CA GLU A 65 5.20 9.60 -11.63
C GLU A 65 4.88 10.27 -10.28
N ASN A 66 4.34 11.49 -10.32
CA ASN A 66 3.91 12.22 -9.13
C ASN A 66 2.48 11.85 -8.69
N LEU A 67 1.86 10.86 -9.33
CA LEU A 67 0.59 10.28 -8.93
C LEU A 67 0.82 8.97 -8.20
N SER A 68 -0.20 8.51 -7.50
CA SER A 68 -0.10 7.26 -6.75
C SER A 68 -0.54 6.05 -7.58
N PHE A 69 0.04 4.89 -7.26
CA PHE A 69 -0.09 3.64 -7.98
C PHE A 69 -0.69 2.55 -7.10
N GLY A 70 -1.65 1.80 -7.63
CA GLY A 70 -2.23 0.62 -6.99
C GLY A 70 -1.89 -0.66 -7.76
N PHE A 71 -1.49 -1.68 -7.03
CA PHE A 71 -1.18 -3.02 -7.56
C PHE A 71 -2.10 -4.03 -6.88
N PHE A 72 -3.06 -4.55 -7.64
CA PHE A 72 -4.10 -5.41 -7.10
C PHE A 72 -4.00 -6.82 -7.70
N GLY A 73 -4.14 -7.83 -6.85
CA GLY A 73 -4.11 -9.21 -7.31
C GLY A 73 -3.83 -10.22 -6.21
N SER A 74 -4.21 -11.45 -6.44
CA SER A 74 -3.98 -12.58 -5.55
C SER A 74 -2.48 -12.87 -5.35
N PRO A 75 -2.07 -13.63 -4.34
CA PRO A 75 -0.69 -14.08 -4.19
C PRO A 75 -0.17 -14.76 -5.46
N GLY A 76 1.07 -14.45 -5.86
CA GLY A 76 1.69 -15.00 -7.07
C GLY A 76 1.20 -14.41 -8.39
N SER A 77 0.33 -13.42 -8.38
CA SER A 77 -0.19 -12.77 -9.60
C SER A 77 0.84 -11.85 -10.30
N GLY A 78 1.88 -11.37 -9.59
CA GLY A 78 2.93 -10.51 -10.13
C GLY A 78 3.01 -9.10 -9.55
N LYS A 79 2.30 -8.80 -8.44
CA LYS A 79 2.35 -7.48 -7.75
C LYS A 79 3.77 -7.09 -7.37
N SER A 80 4.41 -7.88 -6.50
CA SER A 80 5.77 -7.60 -6.00
C SER A 80 6.80 -7.52 -7.13
N GLN A 81 6.63 -8.31 -8.21
CA GLN A 81 7.47 -8.23 -9.39
C GLN A 81 7.33 -6.87 -10.11
N SER A 82 6.10 -6.34 -10.20
CA SER A 82 5.84 -5.02 -10.80
C SER A 82 6.42 -3.89 -9.95
N ILE A 83 6.23 -3.96 -8.63
CA ILE A 83 6.79 -3.00 -7.67
C ILE A 83 8.32 -3.02 -7.73
N LEU A 84 8.94 -4.21 -7.72
CA LEU A 84 10.39 -4.38 -7.80
C LEU A 84 11.00 -3.75 -9.06
N GLN A 85 10.34 -3.90 -10.23
CA GLN A 85 10.81 -3.29 -11.48
C GLN A 85 10.79 -1.76 -11.41
N ILE A 86 9.76 -1.18 -10.81
CA ILE A 86 9.67 0.26 -10.58
C ILE A 86 10.77 0.73 -9.63
N LEU A 87 10.94 0.05 -8.51
CA LEU A 87 11.97 0.38 -7.52
C LEU A 87 13.38 0.28 -8.10
N HIS A 88 13.63 -0.72 -8.93
CA HIS A 88 14.90 -0.86 -9.62
C HIS A 88 15.18 0.31 -10.60
N ALA A 89 14.14 0.83 -11.27
CA ALA A 89 14.28 2.03 -12.09
C ALA A 89 14.52 3.29 -11.22
N LEU A 90 13.81 3.43 -10.09
CA LEU A 90 14.05 4.53 -9.16
C LEU A 90 15.45 4.48 -8.54
N ARG A 91 16.00 3.28 -8.29
CA ARG A 91 17.36 3.10 -7.73
C ARG A 91 18.47 3.63 -8.65
N GLN A 92 18.21 3.75 -9.94
CA GLN A 92 19.14 4.33 -10.92
C GLN A 92 19.04 5.85 -11.04
N ARG A 93 18.15 6.48 -10.26
CA ARG A 93 17.86 7.92 -10.29
C ARG A 93 18.28 8.57 -9.00
N SER A 94 18.69 9.84 -9.08
CA SER A 94 19.08 10.67 -7.93
C SER A 94 17.99 11.64 -7.45
N ASP A 95 16.84 11.70 -8.15
CA ASP A 95 15.74 12.59 -7.81
C ASP A 95 14.67 11.92 -6.92
N TRP A 96 14.89 10.66 -6.52
CA TRP A 96 13.99 9.90 -5.66
C TRP A 96 14.69 9.24 -4.50
N ARG A 97 14.03 9.25 -3.35
CA ARG A 97 14.28 8.35 -2.23
C ARG A 97 13.03 7.50 -1.97
N VAL A 98 13.18 6.44 -1.21
CA VAL A 98 12.10 5.45 -1.02
C VAL A 98 11.98 5.07 0.44
N MET A 99 10.76 5.00 0.95
CA MET A 99 10.40 4.29 2.16
C MET A 99 9.60 3.05 1.81
N VAL A 100 10.07 1.90 2.26
CA VAL A 100 9.53 0.59 1.85
C VAL A 100 9.02 -0.18 3.07
N LEU A 101 7.77 -0.63 3.03
CA LEU A 101 7.35 -1.78 3.81
C LEU A 101 7.75 -3.04 3.04
N ASP A 102 8.67 -3.80 3.58
CA ASP A 102 9.20 -5.02 2.97
C ASP A 102 8.80 -6.25 3.80
N ARG A 103 7.76 -6.95 3.35
CA ARG A 103 7.41 -8.24 3.94
C ARG A 103 8.46 -9.28 3.56
N ASN A 104 9.03 -9.91 4.58
CA ASN A 104 10.01 -10.98 4.43
C ASN A 104 11.36 -10.58 3.79
N GLY A 105 11.68 -9.28 3.67
CA GLY A 105 12.98 -8.80 3.22
C GLY A 105 13.27 -9.02 1.72
N GLU A 106 12.24 -9.29 0.89
CA GLU A 106 12.43 -9.62 -0.52
C GLU A 106 12.88 -8.42 -1.39
N LEU A 107 12.39 -7.23 -1.07
CA LEU A 107 12.77 -6.01 -1.78
C LEU A 107 14.16 -5.55 -1.32
N MET A 108 14.43 -5.62 -0.03
CA MET A 108 15.73 -5.27 0.55
C MET A 108 16.85 -6.14 -0.01
N GLU A 109 16.66 -7.47 -0.09
CA GLU A 109 17.62 -8.42 -0.63
C GLU A 109 18.18 -8.00 -2.00
N LYS A 110 17.36 -7.32 -2.82
CA LYS A 110 17.65 -6.97 -4.20
C LYS A 110 17.99 -5.50 -4.46
N LEU A 111 17.66 -4.62 -3.49
CA LEU A 111 17.70 -3.17 -3.70
C LEU A 111 18.55 -2.42 -2.69
N TYR A 112 18.87 -3.05 -1.55
CA TYR A 112 19.65 -2.42 -0.49
C TYR A 112 21.06 -2.04 -0.95
N ARG A 113 21.54 -0.89 -0.50
CA ARG A 113 22.93 -0.44 -0.60
C ARG A 113 23.46 -0.15 0.79
N GLU A 114 24.77 -0.16 0.95
CA GLU A 114 25.45 -0.07 2.26
C GLU A 114 25.04 1.17 3.07
N ASP A 115 24.76 2.29 2.41
CA ASP A 115 24.34 3.53 3.07
C ASP A 115 22.84 3.60 3.40
N ASP A 116 22.03 2.66 2.92
CA ASP A 116 20.59 2.68 3.18
C ASP A 116 20.26 2.28 4.63
N LEU A 117 19.06 2.62 5.04
CA LEU A 117 18.57 2.40 6.39
C LEU A 117 17.70 1.14 6.47
N ILE A 118 17.93 0.31 7.46
CA ILE A 118 17.08 -0.86 7.76
C ILE A 118 16.46 -0.62 9.15
N PHE A 119 15.16 -0.84 9.28
CA PHE A 119 14.48 -0.84 10.56
C PHE A 119 13.77 -2.17 10.82
N ASN A 120 14.38 -2.97 11.63
CA ASN A 120 13.82 -4.16 12.25
C ASN A 120 14.60 -4.40 13.56
N PRO A 121 13.99 -4.26 14.74
CA PRO A 121 14.70 -4.37 16.03
C PRO A 121 15.43 -5.69 16.28
N LYS A 122 15.24 -6.72 15.45
CA LYS A 122 15.91 -8.01 15.52
C LYS A 122 17.05 -8.16 14.49
N ASP A 123 17.20 -7.22 13.54
CA ASP A 123 18.25 -7.28 12.52
C ASP A 123 19.52 -6.54 13.00
N ASP A 124 20.68 -7.17 12.88
CA ASP A 124 21.97 -6.62 13.31
C ASP A 124 22.36 -5.31 12.60
N ARG A 125 21.77 -5.04 11.43
CA ARG A 125 21.99 -3.82 10.64
C ARG A 125 20.98 -2.72 10.96
N THR A 126 20.09 -2.93 11.93
CA THR A 126 19.00 -2.01 12.21
C THR A 126 19.48 -0.64 12.65
N ILE A 127 18.81 0.42 12.22
CA ILE A 127 18.91 1.71 12.90
C ILE A 127 18.19 1.62 14.24
N GLY A 128 18.74 2.26 15.27
CA GLY A 128 18.08 2.38 16.56
C GLY A 128 17.07 3.53 16.57
N TRP A 129 15.98 3.32 17.29
CA TRP A 129 14.94 4.32 17.48
C TRP A 129 14.51 4.38 18.94
N SER A 130 14.13 5.57 19.39
CA SER A 130 13.50 5.82 20.68
C SER A 130 12.47 6.93 20.55
N HIS A 131 11.49 6.94 21.44
CA HIS A 131 10.49 8.03 21.51
C HIS A 131 11.15 9.42 21.73
N CYS A 132 12.31 9.45 22.40
CA CYS A 132 13.07 10.67 22.66
C CYS A 132 13.74 11.26 21.41
N SER A 133 13.99 10.46 20.38
CA SER A 133 14.60 10.94 19.13
C SER A 133 13.60 11.63 18.19
N GLU A 134 12.30 11.51 18.46
CA GLU A 134 11.26 12.05 17.61
C GLU A 134 10.94 13.51 17.89
N ASP A 135 10.73 14.27 16.80
CA ASP A 135 10.23 15.64 16.87
C ASP A 135 8.69 15.70 17.07
N ALA A 136 8.04 14.55 17.26
CA ALA A 136 6.60 14.42 17.43
C ALA A 136 6.22 14.46 18.91
N GLN A 137 5.02 14.98 19.20
CA GLN A 137 4.47 14.91 20.56
C GLN A 137 4.23 13.45 20.99
N PHE A 138 4.48 13.13 22.24
CA PHE A 138 4.32 11.78 22.80
C PHE A 138 2.91 11.21 22.60
N ASN A 139 1.87 12.05 22.74
CA ASN A 139 0.50 11.67 22.44
C ASN A 139 0.32 11.21 20.96
N THR A 140 1.04 11.80 20.05
CA THR A 140 1.01 11.42 18.63
C THR A 140 1.65 10.06 18.41
N ILE A 141 2.81 9.81 19.04
CA ILE A 141 3.51 8.53 18.96
C ILE A 141 2.65 7.44 19.58
N ALA A 142 2.15 7.66 20.81
CA ALA A 142 1.28 6.71 21.53
C ALA A 142 0.00 6.36 20.75
N ALA A 143 -0.62 7.37 20.09
CA ALA A 143 -1.80 7.16 19.25
C ALA A 143 -1.53 6.39 17.94
N GLY A 144 -0.28 6.29 17.51
CA GLY A 144 0.17 5.43 16.42
C GLY A 144 0.36 3.99 16.89
N LEU A 145 0.96 3.83 18.07
CA LEU A 145 1.33 2.53 18.64
C LEU A 145 0.13 1.73 19.17
N ILE A 146 -0.89 2.43 19.66
CA ILE A 146 -2.07 1.79 20.23
C ILE A 146 -3.28 2.06 19.31
N PRO A 147 -3.76 1.05 18.55
CA PRO A 147 -4.95 1.18 17.72
C PRO A 147 -6.20 1.47 18.56
N ASN A 148 -7.19 2.11 17.93
CA ASN A 148 -8.51 2.23 18.56
C ASN A 148 -9.22 0.88 18.54
N ASP A 149 -9.70 0.42 19.67
CA ASP A 149 -10.64 -0.68 19.75
C ASP A 149 -12.06 -0.13 19.84
N PRO A 150 -12.93 -0.35 18.83
CA PRO A 150 -14.32 0.12 18.88
C PRO A 150 -15.15 -0.50 20.00
N LYS A 151 -14.79 -1.71 20.46
CA LYS A 151 -15.49 -2.44 21.52
C LYS A 151 -15.03 -2.01 22.92
N GLU A 152 -13.73 -1.67 23.04
CA GLU A 152 -13.08 -1.32 24.31
C GLU A 152 -12.38 0.04 24.23
N ARG A 153 -13.09 1.04 23.71
CA ARG A 153 -12.54 2.38 23.46
C ARG A 153 -11.92 3.03 24.70
N PHE A 154 -12.56 2.84 25.86
CA PHE A 154 -12.02 3.38 27.12
C PHE A 154 -10.61 2.87 27.40
N PHE A 155 -10.38 1.56 27.30
CA PHE A 155 -9.08 0.98 27.61
C PHE A 155 -8.01 1.37 26.57
N SER A 156 -8.37 1.43 25.30
CA SER A 156 -7.43 1.88 24.27
C SER A 156 -7.04 3.35 24.42
N ASP A 157 -7.98 4.24 24.76
CA ASP A 157 -7.69 5.65 25.00
C ASP A 157 -6.90 5.85 26.31
N ALA A 158 -7.24 5.12 27.39
CA ALA A 158 -6.50 5.14 28.64
C ALA A 158 -5.05 4.62 28.46
N ALA A 159 -4.85 3.56 27.70
CA ALA A 159 -3.53 3.02 27.37
C ALA A 159 -2.69 4.02 26.57
N LYS A 160 -3.25 4.75 25.59
CA LYS A 160 -2.54 5.83 24.88
C LYS A 160 -2.06 6.93 25.81
N ASN A 161 -2.94 7.38 26.73
CA ASN A 161 -2.56 8.39 27.72
C ASN A 161 -1.43 7.87 28.62
N LEU A 162 -1.56 6.62 29.11
CA LEU A 162 -0.55 5.99 29.93
C LEU A 162 0.82 5.96 29.23
N ILE A 163 0.87 5.53 27.96
CA ILE A 163 2.13 5.48 27.19
C ILE A 163 2.70 6.89 26.98
N ALA A 164 1.87 7.88 26.64
CA ALA A 164 2.33 9.25 26.48
C ALA A 164 2.92 9.83 27.78
N ASP A 165 2.29 9.53 28.93
CA ASP A 165 2.75 9.96 30.24
C ASP A 165 4.05 9.21 30.64
N ILE A 166 4.20 7.91 30.33
CA ILE A 166 5.44 7.16 30.50
C ILE A 166 6.56 7.79 29.67
N TYR A 167 6.32 8.09 28.38
CA TYR A 167 7.29 8.74 27.51
C TYR A 167 7.76 10.09 28.03
N SER A 168 6.91 10.85 28.71
CA SER A 168 7.30 12.14 29.29
C SER A 168 8.29 12.01 30.46
N ARG A 169 8.53 10.80 30.95
CA ARG A 169 9.31 10.51 32.16
C ARG A 169 10.41 9.48 31.99
N THR A 170 10.55 8.94 30.79
CA THR A 170 11.58 7.96 30.43
C THR A 170 12.47 8.52 29.33
N TYR A 171 13.73 8.09 29.33
CA TYR A 171 14.76 8.58 28.41
C TYR A 171 15.35 7.46 27.54
N SER A 172 14.94 6.21 27.80
CA SER A 172 15.43 5.04 27.05
C SER A 172 14.33 4.02 26.82
N ASN A 173 14.55 3.15 25.83
CA ASN A 173 13.65 2.03 25.55
C ASN A 173 13.63 1.01 26.71
N ALA A 174 14.76 0.84 27.41
CA ALA A 174 14.85 -0.04 28.57
C ALA A 174 13.96 0.45 29.72
N GLU A 175 14.00 1.75 30.03
CA GLU A 175 13.15 2.34 31.06
C GLU A 175 11.66 2.18 30.73
N VAL A 176 11.26 2.41 29.47
CA VAL A 176 9.86 2.21 29.05
C VAL A 176 9.44 0.75 29.29
N TRP A 177 10.29 -0.20 28.91
CA TRP A 177 10.00 -1.63 29.10
C TRP A 177 9.94 -2.01 30.57
N GLU A 178 10.87 -1.51 31.40
CA GLU A 178 10.89 -1.71 32.83
C GLU A 178 9.62 -1.20 33.52
N VAL A 179 9.19 0.02 33.22
CA VAL A 179 7.95 0.61 33.76
C VAL A 179 6.74 -0.25 33.43
N LEU A 180 6.65 -0.77 32.20
CA LEU A 180 5.53 -1.56 31.73
C LEU A 180 5.48 -2.98 32.33
N THR A 181 6.63 -3.54 32.72
CA THR A 181 6.72 -4.97 33.10
C THR A 181 7.10 -5.22 34.53
N SER A 182 7.80 -4.29 35.18
CA SER A 182 8.41 -4.53 36.47
C SER A 182 7.80 -3.67 37.61
N PHE A 183 7.16 -2.55 37.28
CA PHE A 183 6.56 -1.68 38.32
C PHE A 183 5.28 -2.29 38.88
N SER A 184 5.15 -2.26 40.19
CA SER A 184 3.88 -2.52 40.87
C SER A 184 2.89 -1.38 40.62
N LEU A 185 1.59 -1.59 40.87
CA LEU A 185 0.58 -0.54 40.71
C LEU A 185 0.86 0.69 41.58
N ASP A 186 1.41 0.50 42.79
CA ASP A 186 1.79 1.60 43.69
C ASP A 186 2.98 2.38 43.13
N GLN A 187 4.00 1.68 42.62
CA GLN A 187 5.13 2.32 41.95
C GLN A 187 4.71 3.11 40.71
N LEU A 188 3.77 2.56 39.91
CA LEU A 188 3.20 3.28 38.78
C LEU A 188 2.42 4.53 39.19
N LYS A 189 1.63 4.45 40.25
CA LYS A 189 0.90 5.59 40.81
C LYS A 189 1.84 6.73 41.22
N ASP A 190 2.94 6.40 41.87
CA ASP A 190 3.95 7.39 42.29
C ASP A 190 4.73 7.92 41.09
N PHE A 191 5.13 7.04 40.16
CA PHE A 191 5.80 7.41 38.92
C PHE A 191 4.97 8.37 38.08
N LEU A 192 3.65 8.17 38.02
CA LEU A 192 2.70 8.99 37.26
C LEU A 192 2.19 10.22 38.01
N ALA A 193 2.79 10.59 39.17
CA ALA A 193 2.38 11.72 39.96
C ALA A 193 2.28 13.02 39.10
N GLY A 194 1.13 13.71 39.12
CA GLY A 194 0.91 14.94 38.34
C GLY A 194 0.53 14.74 36.88
N THR A 195 0.39 13.48 36.40
CA THR A 195 -0.13 13.18 35.04
C THR A 195 -1.62 12.83 35.06
N VAL A 196 -2.23 12.82 33.85
CA VAL A 196 -3.64 12.44 33.70
C VAL A 196 -3.83 10.95 34.00
N SER A 197 -2.88 10.11 33.64
CA SER A 197 -2.97 8.65 33.78
C SER A 197 -2.91 8.18 35.23
N ARG A 198 -2.36 8.99 36.15
CA ARG A 198 -2.37 8.67 37.59
C ARG A 198 -3.77 8.29 38.08
N ARG A 199 -4.82 8.95 37.56
CA ARG A 199 -6.21 8.69 37.98
C ARG A 199 -6.70 7.27 37.73
N TYR A 200 -6.12 6.57 36.75
CA TYR A 200 -6.44 5.16 36.50
C TYR A 200 -5.94 4.23 37.59
N PHE A 201 -4.96 4.68 38.37
CA PHE A 201 -4.30 3.95 39.46
C PHE A 201 -4.74 4.45 40.85
N GLU A 202 -5.66 5.42 40.93
CA GLU A 202 -6.26 5.92 42.18
C GLU A 202 -7.58 5.19 42.46
N GLY A 203 -7.71 4.54 43.60
CA GLY A 203 -8.95 3.91 44.08
C GLY A 203 -8.81 2.41 44.33
N GLU A 204 -9.83 1.84 44.97
CA GLU A 204 -9.86 0.41 45.38
C GLU A 204 -10.10 -0.57 44.22
N SER A 205 -10.42 -0.11 42.99
CA SER A 205 -10.66 -0.97 41.84
C SER A 205 -9.37 -1.27 41.06
N GLY A 206 -8.50 -2.11 41.64
CA GLY A 206 -7.30 -2.63 40.98
C GLY A 206 -7.55 -3.28 39.62
N ASN A 207 -8.78 -3.69 39.33
CA ASN A 207 -9.18 -4.29 38.04
C ASN A 207 -9.03 -3.32 36.87
N THR A 208 -9.44 -2.03 37.03
CA THR A 208 -9.33 -1.04 35.95
C THR A 208 -7.87 -0.69 35.65
N ALA A 209 -7.06 -0.46 36.71
CA ALA A 209 -5.63 -0.19 36.58
C ALA A 209 -4.91 -1.34 35.90
N GLY A 210 -5.16 -2.58 36.35
CA GLY A 210 -4.60 -3.79 35.75
C GLY A 210 -4.98 -3.95 34.27
N SER A 211 -6.24 -3.67 33.91
CA SER A 211 -6.70 -3.77 32.53
C SER A 211 -6.05 -2.71 31.60
N VAL A 212 -5.92 -1.45 32.06
CA VAL A 212 -5.23 -0.39 31.31
C VAL A 212 -3.77 -0.73 31.09
N LEU A 213 -3.08 -1.20 32.15
CA LEU A 213 -1.69 -1.62 32.05
C LEU A 213 -1.52 -2.81 31.12
N ALA A 214 -2.37 -3.84 31.24
CA ALA A 214 -2.32 -5.02 30.37
C ALA A 214 -2.56 -4.66 28.89
N THR A 215 -3.52 -3.75 28.61
CA THR A 215 -3.77 -3.24 27.26
C THR A 215 -2.53 -2.54 26.70
N ALA A 216 -1.92 -1.64 27.49
CA ALA A 216 -0.69 -0.95 27.09
C ALA A 216 0.46 -1.94 26.88
N ALA A 217 0.76 -2.79 27.86
CA ALA A 217 1.87 -3.73 27.80
C ALA A 217 1.75 -4.72 26.60
N ASN A 218 0.54 -5.19 26.31
CA ASN A 218 0.30 -6.08 25.17
C ASN A 218 0.62 -5.42 23.84
N GLN A 219 0.24 -4.17 23.64
CA GLN A 219 0.52 -3.43 22.41
C GLN A 219 1.99 -3.02 22.29
N MET A 220 2.68 -2.93 23.40
CA MET A 220 4.07 -2.47 23.50
C MET A 220 5.11 -3.61 23.61
N ARG A 221 4.72 -4.86 23.30
CA ARG A 221 5.62 -6.03 23.39
C ARG A 221 6.92 -5.88 22.59
N PHE A 222 6.89 -5.15 21.50
CA PHE A 222 8.07 -4.86 20.68
C PHE A 222 9.19 -4.14 21.47
N TYR A 223 8.87 -3.49 22.60
CA TYR A 223 9.88 -2.89 23.47
C TYR A 223 10.84 -3.90 24.07
N GLN A 224 10.44 -5.15 24.21
CA GLN A 224 11.37 -6.22 24.63
C GLN A 224 12.57 -6.29 23.67
N SER A 225 12.33 -6.20 22.36
CA SER A 225 13.41 -6.21 21.36
C SER A 225 14.11 -4.84 21.26
N LEU A 226 13.36 -3.74 21.32
CA LEU A 226 13.95 -2.39 21.30
C LEU A 226 14.85 -2.11 22.48
N SER A 227 14.52 -2.60 23.69
CA SER A 227 15.34 -2.42 24.89
C SER A 227 16.68 -3.15 24.82
N GLN A 228 16.76 -4.19 24.00
CA GLN A 228 17.95 -5.01 23.79
C GLN A 228 18.71 -4.64 22.50
N CYS A 229 18.18 -3.73 21.72
CA CYS A 229 18.79 -3.30 20.46
C CYS A 229 20.07 -2.50 20.75
N PRO A 230 21.24 -2.91 20.23
CA PRO A 230 22.52 -2.24 20.50
C PRO A 230 22.71 -0.97 19.65
N ALA A 231 21.87 -0.74 18.64
CA ALA A 231 22.01 0.39 17.73
C ALA A 231 21.76 1.74 18.43
N PRO A 232 22.51 2.81 18.09
CA PRO A 232 22.29 4.16 18.63
C PRO A 232 20.86 4.64 18.36
N THR A 233 20.17 5.15 19.39
CA THR A 233 18.74 5.51 19.33
C THR A 233 18.48 6.95 18.89
N GLU A 234 19.32 7.50 18.02
CA GLU A 234 19.26 8.92 17.58
C GLU A 234 18.41 9.15 16.32
N PHE A 235 17.99 8.06 15.66
CA PHE A 235 17.21 8.18 14.42
C PHE A 235 15.81 8.67 14.70
N SER A 236 15.32 9.60 13.84
CA SER A 236 13.95 10.12 13.89
C SER A 236 13.25 9.91 12.55
N PHE A 237 12.17 9.16 12.56
CA PHE A 237 11.33 8.92 11.38
C PHE A 237 10.67 10.21 10.89
N SER A 238 10.18 11.04 11.80
CA SER A 238 9.56 12.33 11.44
C SER A 238 10.58 13.30 10.81
N ARG A 239 11.81 13.30 11.30
CA ARG A 239 12.90 14.11 10.73
C ARG A 239 13.30 13.58 9.35
N TRP A 240 13.52 12.28 9.18
CA TRP A 240 13.78 11.67 7.88
C TRP A 240 12.64 12.02 6.90
N GLY A 241 11.40 11.89 7.33
CA GLY A 241 10.24 12.29 6.54
C GLY A 241 10.28 13.76 6.10
N ARG A 242 10.80 14.71 6.90
CA ARG A 242 10.79 16.14 6.67
C ARG A 242 11.98 16.65 5.86
N THR A 243 13.14 16.01 5.97
CA THR A 243 14.39 16.41 5.31
C THR A 243 14.54 15.77 3.94
N ASP A 244 15.52 16.17 3.17
CA ASP A 244 15.93 15.57 1.90
C ASP A 244 17.10 14.57 2.10
N ASP A 245 16.97 13.67 3.07
CA ASP A 245 17.89 12.54 3.27
C ASP A 245 17.76 11.58 2.07
N GLU A 246 18.82 11.36 1.32
CA GLU A 246 18.83 10.59 0.07
C GLU A 246 18.75 9.07 0.30
N ARG A 247 19.05 8.62 1.53
CA ARG A 247 19.06 7.20 1.87
C ARG A 247 17.67 6.60 1.79
N TRP A 248 17.57 5.43 1.21
CA TRP A 248 16.34 4.64 1.26
C TRP A 248 16.18 4.03 2.64
N ILE A 249 14.93 3.81 3.04
CA ILE A 249 14.62 3.16 4.31
C ILE A 249 13.74 1.94 4.09
N PHE A 250 14.20 0.78 4.57
CA PHE A 250 13.51 -0.50 4.52
C PHE A 250 12.98 -0.84 5.91
N LEU A 251 11.67 -0.93 6.05
CA LEU A 251 11.01 -1.38 7.26
C LEU A 251 10.59 -2.84 7.04
N SER A 252 11.33 -3.76 7.63
CA SER A 252 11.09 -5.20 7.44
C SER A 252 10.11 -5.73 8.47
N LEU A 253 9.09 -6.45 7.99
CA LEU A 253 8.05 -7.06 8.83
C LEU A 253 7.90 -8.54 8.44
N PHE A 254 8.57 -9.41 9.18
CA PHE A 254 8.48 -10.85 8.97
C PHE A 254 7.19 -11.43 9.54
N GLU A 255 6.67 -12.50 8.93
CA GLU A 255 5.40 -13.11 9.28
C GLU A 255 5.34 -13.54 10.76
N ASP A 256 6.40 -14.19 11.24
CA ASP A 256 6.49 -14.71 12.62
C ASP A 256 6.45 -13.61 13.69
N ASP A 257 6.82 -12.39 13.32
CA ASP A 257 6.91 -11.24 14.22
C ASP A 257 5.84 -10.17 13.94
N ALA A 258 4.98 -10.42 12.95
CA ALA A 258 4.07 -9.42 12.43
C ALA A 258 3.15 -8.82 13.50
N GLU A 259 2.55 -9.63 14.35
CA GLU A 259 1.68 -9.14 15.43
C GLU A 259 2.42 -8.22 16.41
N THR A 260 3.66 -8.60 16.77
CA THR A 260 4.46 -7.85 17.73
C THR A 260 4.93 -6.51 17.18
N PHE A 261 5.43 -6.49 15.93
CA PHE A 261 6.04 -5.30 15.36
C PHE A 261 5.09 -4.44 14.52
N LYS A 262 3.91 -4.91 14.16
CA LYS A 262 2.92 -4.15 13.38
C LYS A 262 2.64 -2.75 13.95
N PRO A 263 2.40 -2.55 15.26
CA PRO A 263 2.20 -1.22 15.83
C PRO A 263 3.42 -0.31 15.62
N LEU A 264 4.61 -0.81 15.87
CA LEU A 264 5.85 -0.06 15.73
C LEU A 264 6.10 0.35 14.27
N ILE A 265 6.01 -0.59 13.33
CA ILE A 265 6.23 -0.35 11.90
C ILE A 265 5.16 0.61 11.34
N THR A 266 3.88 0.43 11.73
CA THR A 266 2.82 1.37 11.34
C THR A 266 3.11 2.78 11.84
N THR A 267 3.58 2.91 13.09
CA THR A 267 3.92 4.22 13.68
C THR A 267 5.12 4.85 12.98
N ALA A 268 6.15 4.09 12.66
CA ALA A 268 7.30 4.56 11.89
C ALA A 268 6.87 5.12 10.53
N PHE A 269 6.01 4.40 9.81
CA PHE A 269 5.43 4.90 8.55
C PHE A 269 4.62 6.18 8.75
N GLU A 270 3.74 6.22 9.75
CA GLU A 270 2.90 7.39 10.03
C GLU A 270 3.76 8.63 10.36
N LEU A 271 4.83 8.48 11.16
CA LEU A 271 5.75 9.56 11.49
C LEU A 271 6.49 10.09 10.26
N MET A 272 6.98 9.18 9.39
CA MET A 272 7.59 9.56 8.12
C MET A 272 6.62 10.28 7.20
N LEU A 273 5.38 9.79 7.08
CA LEU A 273 4.33 10.43 6.27
C LEU A 273 4.00 11.83 6.79
N ARG A 274 3.89 12.01 8.11
CA ARG A 274 3.67 13.33 8.72
C ARG A 274 4.82 14.29 8.42
N GLY A 275 6.05 13.82 8.52
CA GLY A 275 7.24 14.57 8.14
C GLY A 275 7.21 14.96 6.66
N LEU A 276 6.86 14.02 5.77
CA LEU A 276 6.72 14.26 4.34
C LEU A 276 5.67 15.34 4.05
N LEU A 277 4.51 15.26 4.68
CA LEU A 277 3.39 16.18 4.49
C LEU A 277 3.55 17.52 5.23
N ALA A 278 4.65 17.73 5.95
CA ALA A 278 4.98 18.98 6.61
C ALA A 278 5.91 19.91 5.79
N ASN A 279 6.53 19.40 4.70
CA ASN A 279 7.46 20.16 3.89
C ASN A 279 7.03 20.19 2.41
N GLU A 280 6.67 21.37 1.91
CA GLU A 280 6.24 21.58 0.51
C GLU A 280 7.45 21.91 -0.42
N HIS A 281 8.59 22.27 0.14
CA HIS A 281 9.79 22.70 -0.61
C HIS A 281 10.85 21.61 -0.59
N ARG A 282 10.62 20.52 -1.35
CA ARG A 282 11.54 19.40 -1.45
C ARG A 282 12.31 19.42 -2.75
N GLN A 283 13.57 19.01 -2.67
CA GLN A 283 14.40 18.71 -3.84
C GLN A 283 14.20 17.26 -4.29
N LEU A 284 14.06 16.34 -3.32
CA LEU A 284 13.87 14.92 -3.58
C LEU A 284 12.39 14.53 -3.54
N LYS A 285 11.99 13.72 -4.50
CA LYS A 285 10.71 13.01 -4.47
C LYS A 285 10.81 11.82 -3.54
N THR A 286 9.71 11.48 -2.89
CA THR A 286 9.64 10.33 -1.98
C THR A 286 8.64 9.31 -2.48
N ALA A 287 9.09 8.09 -2.80
CA ALA A 287 8.22 6.96 -3.06
C ALA A 287 7.87 6.27 -1.74
N VAL A 288 6.57 6.17 -1.47
CA VAL A 288 6.01 5.45 -0.32
C VAL A 288 5.52 4.10 -0.81
N VAL A 289 6.26 3.05 -0.52
CA VAL A 289 6.03 1.71 -1.06
C VAL A 289 5.50 0.79 0.03
N ILE A 290 4.33 0.25 -0.20
CA ILE A 290 3.67 -0.71 0.70
C ILE A 290 3.22 -1.88 -0.17
N ASP A 291 3.99 -2.98 -0.19
CA ASP A 291 3.69 -4.14 -1.03
C ASP A 291 2.39 -4.84 -0.62
N GLU A 292 2.02 -4.79 0.66
CA GLU A 292 0.74 -5.29 1.17
C GLU A 292 0.19 -4.34 2.23
N LEU A 293 -0.83 -3.55 1.85
CA LEU A 293 -1.43 -2.57 2.76
C LEU A 293 -2.08 -3.23 3.99
N GLY A 294 -2.61 -4.43 3.83
CA GLY A 294 -3.19 -5.23 4.91
C GLY A 294 -2.22 -5.61 6.03
N ALA A 295 -0.91 -5.52 5.78
CA ALA A 295 0.12 -5.81 6.78
C ALA A 295 0.26 -4.69 7.85
N LEU A 296 -0.23 -3.50 7.58
CA LEU A 296 -0.19 -2.36 8.52
C LEU A 296 -1.54 -2.13 9.20
N SER A 297 -1.52 -1.44 10.32
CA SER A 297 -2.71 -0.80 10.87
C SER A 297 -3.04 0.47 10.07
N GLN A 298 -4.12 1.17 10.43
CA GLN A 298 -4.53 2.38 9.73
C GLN A 298 -3.46 3.47 9.76
N LEU A 299 -2.97 3.85 8.57
CA LEU A 299 -2.14 5.04 8.37
C LEU A 299 -3.06 6.26 8.18
N LYS A 300 -3.16 7.10 9.20
CA LYS A 300 -4.06 8.27 9.21
C LYS A 300 -3.69 9.31 8.16
N SER A 301 -2.41 9.41 7.83
CA SER A 301 -1.86 10.35 6.85
C SER A 301 -1.94 9.86 5.40
N LEU A 302 -2.21 8.57 5.15
CA LEU A 302 -2.26 8.01 3.80
C LEU A 302 -3.32 8.65 2.89
N PRO A 303 -4.59 8.87 3.32
CA PRO A 303 -5.58 9.55 2.47
C PRO A 303 -5.14 10.95 2.05
N ARG A 304 -4.48 11.70 2.94
CA ARG A 304 -3.94 13.02 2.62
C ARG A 304 -2.77 12.93 1.63
N LEU A 305 -1.87 11.97 1.80
CA LEU A 305 -0.79 11.75 0.83
C LEU A 305 -1.37 11.49 -0.57
N LEU A 306 -2.37 10.60 -0.68
CA LEU A 306 -2.97 10.25 -1.97
C LEU A 306 -3.65 11.44 -2.66
N SER A 307 -4.25 12.36 -1.90
CA SER A 307 -4.91 13.55 -2.44
C SER A 307 -3.96 14.72 -2.74
N GLU A 308 -2.87 14.86 -1.98
CA GLU A 308 -1.98 16.02 -2.01
C GLU A 308 -0.53 15.67 -2.44
N SER A 309 -0.27 14.45 -2.90
CA SER A 309 1.08 13.92 -3.20
C SER A 309 1.94 14.87 -4.03
N ARG A 310 1.36 15.51 -5.04
CA ARG A 310 2.08 16.45 -5.92
C ARG A 310 2.66 17.64 -5.18
N LYS A 311 1.94 18.16 -4.19
CA LYS A 311 2.34 19.34 -3.41
C LYS A 311 3.57 19.05 -2.54
N PHE A 312 3.65 17.81 -2.03
CA PHE A 312 4.70 17.38 -1.10
C PHE A 312 5.80 16.54 -1.74
N GLY A 313 5.79 16.38 -3.07
CA GLY A 313 6.76 15.56 -3.78
C GLY A 313 6.70 14.07 -3.39
N GLY A 314 5.54 13.59 -2.89
CA GLY A 314 5.33 12.19 -2.53
C GLY A 314 4.58 11.43 -3.61
N SER A 315 4.83 10.13 -3.76
CA SER A 315 4.04 9.22 -4.59
C SER A 315 3.89 7.90 -3.86
N ALA A 316 2.67 7.36 -3.77
CA ALA A 316 2.43 6.07 -3.12
C ALA A 316 2.37 4.94 -4.15
N PHE A 317 2.98 3.81 -3.82
CA PHE A 317 2.96 2.55 -4.56
C PHE A 317 2.39 1.48 -3.63
N ILE A 318 1.10 1.21 -3.75
CA ILE A 318 0.34 0.41 -2.79
C ILE A 318 -0.08 -0.91 -3.41
N GLY A 319 0.33 -2.02 -2.80
CA GLY A 319 -0.15 -3.36 -3.10
C GLY A 319 -1.30 -3.76 -2.16
N SER A 320 -2.28 -4.48 -2.69
CA SER A 320 -3.32 -5.15 -1.90
C SER A 320 -3.85 -6.37 -2.64
N GLN A 321 -4.31 -7.37 -1.89
CA GLN A 321 -4.90 -8.57 -2.47
C GLN A 321 -6.39 -8.39 -2.76
N THR A 322 -7.11 -7.77 -1.83
CA THR A 322 -8.55 -7.53 -1.93
C THR A 322 -8.92 -6.12 -1.48
N THR A 323 -10.04 -5.60 -1.97
CA THR A 323 -10.59 -4.33 -1.48
C THR A 323 -11.16 -4.47 -0.08
N ALA A 324 -11.60 -5.66 0.30
CA ALA A 324 -12.11 -5.96 1.64
C ALA A 324 -11.05 -5.73 2.74
N GLN A 325 -9.77 -6.06 2.48
CA GLN A 325 -8.68 -5.77 3.43
C GLN A 325 -8.51 -4.26 3.67
N ILE A 326 -8.66 -3.45 2.63
CA ILE A 326 -8.60 -1.99 2.76
C ILE A 326 -9.82 -1.48 3.54
N GLU A 327 -11.00 -2.05 3.26
CA GLU A 327 -12.24 -1.68 3.94
C GLU A 327 -12.24 -2.04 5.42
N GLU A 328 -11.67 -3.18 5.80
CA GLU A 328 -11.50 -3.59 7.19
C GLU A 328 -10.67 -2.57 7.99
N ILE A 329 -9.61 -2.01 7.40
CA ILE A 329 -8.70 -1.08 8.06
C ILE A 329 -9.22 0.36 8.05
N TYR A 330 -9.81 0.80 6.94
CA TYR A 330 -10.16 2.21 6.70
C TYR A 330 -11.67 2.48 6.70
N GLY A 331 -12.50 1.44 6.82
CA GLY A 331 -13.94 1.51 6.62
C GLY A 331 -14.32 1.75 5.15
N GLU A 332 -15.61 1.60 4.81
CA GLU A 332 -16.13 1.74 3.45
C GLU A 332 -15.75 3.09 2.79
N LYS A 333 -15.94 4.20 3.51
CA LYS A 333 -15.61 5.54 2.99
C LYS A 333 -14.11 5.73 2.79
N GLY A 334 -13.29 5.27 3.75
CA GLY A 334 -11.84 5.37 3.68
C GLY A 334 -11.26 4.52 2.54
N SER A 335 -11.77 3.31 2.35
CA SER A 335 -11.40 2.43 1.23
C SER A 335 -11.65 3.10 -0.11
N ARG A 336 -12.83 3.70 -0.31
CA ARG A 336 -13.14 4.45 -1.55
C ARG A 336 -12.18 5.61 -1.79
N ILE A 337 -11.83 6.38 -0.75
CA ILE A 337 -10.86 7.48 -0.87
C ILE A 337 -9.50 6.95 -1.32
N ILE A 338 -9.03 5.86 -0.72
CA ILE A 338 -7.75 5.23 -1.08
C ILE A 338 -7.78 4.76 -2.52
N LEU A 339 -8.80 3.98 -2.91
CA LEU A 339 -8.90 3.44 -4.27
C LEU A 339 -9.01 4.55 -5.34
N GLN A 340 -9.71 5.64 -5.04
CA GLN A 340 -9.78 6.81 -5.94
C GLN A 340 -8.44 7.56 -6.04
N GLY A 341 -7.71 7.68 -4.93
CA GLY A 341 -6.42 8.34 -4.87
C GLY A 341 -5.30 7.62 -5.64
N LEU A 342 -5.44 6.31 -5.84
CA LEU A 342 -4.53 5.51 -6.65
C LEU A 342 -4.84 5.71 -8.14
N ALA A 343 -4.22 6.70 -8.77
CA ALA A 343 -4.55 7.15 -10.12
C ALA A 343 -4.15 6.15 -11.23
N THR A 344 -3.06 5.41 -11.04
CA THR A 344 -2.64 4.33 -11.93
C THR A 344 -2.85 3.00 -11.23
N LYS A 345 -3.60 2.09 -11.85
CA LYS A 345 -3.89 0.77 -11.27
C LYS A 345 -3.45 -0.35 -12.20
N LEU A 346 -2.66 -1.27 -11.67
CA LEU A 346 -2.42 -2.57 -12.29
C LEU A 346 -3.31 -3.60 -11.60
N ILE A 347 -4.30 -4.11 -12.33
CA ILE A 347 -5.27 -5.09 -11.85
C ILE A 347 -4.89 -6.44 -12.46
N LEU A 348 -4.29 -7.29 -11.66
CA LEU A 348 -3.85 -8.65 -12.02
C LEU A 348 -4.96 -9.66 -11.72
N ASN A 349 -4.61 -10.95 -11.63
CA ASN A 349 -5.57 -11.99 -11.26
C ASN A 349 -6.20 -11.73 -9.88
N ILE A 350 -7.51 -11.60 -9.81
CA ILE A 350 -8.30 -11.37 -8.59
C ILE A 350 -9.19 -12.60 -8.35
N ARG A 351 -8.90 -13.39 -7.33
CA ARG A 351 -9.72 -14.59 -7.02
C ARG A 351 -11.00 -14.25 -6.26
N ASP A 352 -10.99 -13.18 -5.47
CA ASP A 352 -12.15 -12.74 -4.71
C ASP A 352 -13.23 -12.14 -5.63
N GLY A 353 -14.46 -12.65 -5.53
CA GLY A 353 -15.57 -12.27 -6.41
C GLY A 353 -16.01 -10.81 -6.25
N ALA A 354 -16.14 -10.34 -5.02
CA ALA A 354 -16.57 -8.98 -4.73
C ALA A 354 -15.55 -7.95 -5.22
N THR A 355 -14.27 -8.21 -4.96
CA THR A 355 -13.15 -7.40 -5.47
C THR A 355 -13.10 -7.41 -7.00
N ALA A 356 -13.34 -8.58 -7.64
CA ALA A 356 -13.36 -8.68 -9.11
C ALA A 356 -14.52 -7.87 -9.71
N GLU A 357 -15.70 -7.87 -9.08
CA GLU A 357 -16.83 -7.02 -9.51
C GLU A 357 -16.52 -5.54 -9.40
N GLU A 358 -15.90 -5.11 -8.30
CA GLU A 358 -15.52 -3.72 -8.07
C GLU A 358 -14.51 -3.25 -9.12
N PHE A 359 -13.45 -4.02 -9.40
CA PHE A 359 -12.46 -3.67 -10.41
C PHE A 359 -13.01 -3.77 -11.84
N SER A 360 -13.92 -4.70 -12.13
CA SER A 360 -14.63 -4.75 -13.39
C SER A 360 -15.38 -3.43 -13.67
N LYS A 361 -16.09 -2.91 -12.66
CA LYS A 361 -16.77 -1.60 -12.75
C LYS A 361 -15.78 -0.44 -12.89
N MET A 362 -14.63 -0.49 -12.19
CA MET A 362 -13.59 0.55 -12.30
C MET A 362 -12.91 0.58 -13.67
N ILE A 363 -12.70 -0.57 -14.31
CA ILE A 363 -12.16 -0.64 -15.67
C ILE A 363 -13.12 0.04 -16.62
N GLY A 364 -14.43 -0.19 -16.46
CA GLY A 364 -15.47 0.57 -17.11
C GLY A 364 -16.52 -0.28 -17.82
N ILE A 365 -17.51 0.43 -18.33
CA ILE A 365 -18.71 -0.12 -18.98
C ILE A 365 -18.69 0.31 -20.44
N GLN A 366 -19.27 -0.52 -21.31
CA GLN A 366 -19.44 -0.25 -22.74
C GLN A 366 -20.82 -0.63 -23.21
N GLU A 367 -21.36 0.11 -24.17
CA GLU A 367 -22.57 -0.27 -24.91
C GLU A 367 -22.18 -0.98 -26.19
N ARG A 368 -22.78 -2.13 -26.41
CA ARG A 368 -22.61 -2.94 -27.63
C ARG A 368 -23.94 -3.10 -28.36
N ILE A 369 -23.85 -3.22 -29.68
CA ILE A 369 -24.96 -3.68 -30.47
C ILE A 369 -24.88 -5.20 -30.58
N ASP A 370 -25.83 -5.90 -29.97
CA ASP A 370 -26.02 -7.33 -30.15
C ASP A 370 -26.96 -7.53 -31.34
N ILE A 371 -26.48 -8.17 -32.39
CA ILE A 371 -27.28 -8.48 -33.57
C ILE A 371 -27.71 -9.93 -33.44
N THR A 372 -29.00 -10.14 -33.18
CA THR A 372 -29.61 -11.45 -33.20
C THR A 372 -30.25 -11.70 -34.58
N GLN A 373 -29.83 -12.76 -35.25
CA GLN A 373 -30.39 -13.21 -36.48
C GLN A 373 -31.21 -14.49 -36.24
N SER A 374 -32.53 -14.42 -36.41
CA SER A 374 -33.36 -15.61 -36.36
C SER A 374 -33.78 -16.01 -37.80
N LYS A 375 -33.63 -17.29 -38.11
CA LYS A 375 -34.10 -17.90 -39.36
C LYS A 375 -35.25 -18.83 -39.02
N THR A 376 -36.40 -18.57 -39.57
CA THR A 376 -37.54 -19.47 -39.46
C THR A 376 -37.69 -20.20 -40.81
N TYR A 377 -37.69 -21.54 -40.76
CA TYR A 377 -37.93 -22.38 -41.93
C TYR A 377 -39.41 -22.78 -41.91
N GLN A 378 -40.12 -22.49 -42.99
CA GLN A 378 -41.47 -22.97 -43.25
C GLN A 378 -41.43 -23.78 -44.54
N ASP A 379 -42.42 -24.68 -44.74
CA ASP A 379 -42.47 -25.60 -45.88
C ASP A 379 -42.42 -24.88 -47.25
N ASN A 380 -42.68 -23.59 -47.31
CA ASN A 380 -42.71 -22.78 -48.56
C ASN A 380 -41.63 -21.64 -48.56
N GLY A 381 -40.61 -21.71 -47.77
CA GLY A 381 -39.53 -20.69 -47.81
C GLY A 381 -38.87 -20.44 -46.45
N SER A 382 -37.70 -19.78 -46.48
CA SER A 382 -37.02 -19.32 -45.28
C SER A 382 -37.17 -17.81 -45.08
N SER A 383 -37.62 -17.37 -43.91
CA SER A 383 -37.62 -15.98 -43.49
C SER A 383 -36.44 -15.72 -42.55
N SER A 384 -35.70 -14.61 -42.79
CA SER A 384 -34.60 -14.17 -41.95
C SER A 384 -34.94 -12.81 -41.36
N SER A 385 -34.95 -12.72 -40.02
CA SER A 385 -35.16 -11.47 -39.30
C SER A 385 -33.87 -11.11 -38.56
N LYS A 386 -33.43 -9.84 -38.66
CA LYS A 386 -32.31 -9.28 -37.89
C LYS A 386 -32.88 -8.31 -36.88
N SER A 387 -32.64 -8.57 -35.60
CA SER A 387 -32.94 -7.65 -34.51
C SER A 387 -31.63 -7.08 -33.96
N GLN A 388 -31.59 -5.77 -33.73
CA GLN A 388 -30.46 -5.07 -33.08
C GLN A 388 -30.93 -4.61 -31.72
N GLN A 389 -30.18 -5.00 -30.67
CA GLN A 389 -30.40 -4.55 -29.31
C GLN A 389 -29.12 -3.89 -28.80
N ILE A 390 -29.29 -2.69 -28.21
CA ILE A 390 -28.21 -2.04 -27.50
C ILE A 390 -28.17 -2.65 -26.09
N ARG A 391 -27.02 -3.16 -25.70
CA ARG A 391 -26.80 -3.76 -24.39
C ARG A 391 -25.60 -3.12 -23.69
N GLU A 392 -25.83 -2.71 -22.46
CA GLU A 392 -24.75 -2.28 -21.56
C GLU A 392 -24.05 -3.51 -20.94
N THR A 393 -22.72 -3.55 -20.99
CA THR A 393 -21.92 -4.64 -20.45
C THR A 393 -20.59 -4.10 -19.91
N ALA A 394 -20.02 -4.79 -18.93
CA ALA A 394 -18.67 -4.49 -18.48
C ALA A 394 -17.66 -4.66 -19.62
N ALA A 395 -16.67 -3.76 -19.70
CA ALA A 395 -15.57 -3.87 -20.66
C ALA A 395 -14.68 -5.11 -20.39
N VAL A 396 -14.57 -5.49 -19.12
CA VAL A 396 -13.91 -6.71 -18.64
C VAL A 396 -14.84 -7.37 -17.63
N LEU A 397 -15.21 -8.63 -17.85
CA LEU A 397 -16.08 -9.35 -16.91
C LEU A 397 -15.35 -9.69 -15.60
N PRO A 398 -16.06 -9.75 -14.45
CA PRO A 398 -15.46 -10.20 -13.18
C PRO A 398 -14.83 -11.59 -13.31
N SER A 399 -15.51 -12.52 -14.01
CA SER A 399 -14.98 -13.87 -14.28
C SER A 399 -13.70 -13.88 -15.11
N GLU A 400 -13.49 -12.88 -15.98
CA GLU A 400 -12.25 -12.73 -16.71
C GLU A 400 -11.09 -12.34 -15.76
N LEU A 401 -11.33 -11.38 -14.84
CA LEU A 401 -10.34 -10.99 -13.83
C LEU A 401 -9.96 -12.16 -12.92
N GLN A 402 -10.94 -13.02 -12.57
CA GLN A 402 -10.70 -14.20 -11.74
C GLN A 402 -9.87 -15.29 -12.45
N ASN A 403 -9.95 -15.35 -13.78
CA ASN A 403 -9.30 -16.38 -14.59
C ASN A 403 -8.07 -15.86 -15.36
N LEU A 404 -7.58 -14.65 -15.06
CA LEU A 404 -6.35 -14.15 -15.67
C LEU A 404 -5.16 -15.06 -15.37
N PRO A 405 -4.32 -15.37 -16.36
CA PRO A 405 -3.03 -16.01 -16.11
C PRO A 405 -2.15 -15.15 -15.19
N SER A 406 -1.26 -15.79 -14.43
CA SER A 406 -0.25 -15.06 -13.67
C SER A 406 0.52 -14.10 -14.55
N LEU A 407 0.86 -12.91 -14.02
CA LEU A 407 1.57 -11.84 -14.72
C LEU A 407 0.78 -11.14 -15.83
N GLU A 408 -0.46 -11.51 -16.08
CA GLU A 408 -1.36 -10.77 -16.97
C GLU A 408 -2.35 -9.94 -16.17
N GLY A 409 -2.69 -8.75 -16.69
CA GLY A 409 -3.60 -7.85 -16.01
C GLY A 409 -4.08 -6.70 -16.88
N TYR A 410 -4.80 -5.80 -16.26
CA TYR A 410 -5.27 -4.57 -16.90
C TYR A 410 -4.60 -3.35 -16.26
N LEU A 411 -4.01 -2.51 -17.09
CA LEU A 411 -3.46 -1.22 -16.68
C LEU A 411 -4.49 -0.13 -16.94
N VAL A 412 -4.90 0.53 -15.86
CA VAL A 412 -5.89 1.63 -15.89
C VAL A 412 -5.20 2.89 -15.39
N ILE A 413 -5.30 3.98 -16.16
CA ILE A 413 -4.67 5.26 -15.83
C ILE A 413 -5.77 6.34 -15.81
N ALA A 414 -5.87 7.06 -14.69
CA ALA A 414 -6.88 8.10 -14.47
C ALA A 414 -6.55 9.42 -15.19
N ASP A 415 -6.03 9.36 -16.42
CA ASP A 415 -5.72 10.51 -17.26
C ASP A 415 -6.61 10.59 -18.51
N GLY A 416 -7.63 9.72 -18.58
CA GLY A 416 -8.52 9.56 -19.73
C GLY A 416 -7.93 8.70 -20.86
N SER A 417 -6.83 7.99 -20.61
CA SER A 417 -6.32 6.96 -21.52
C SER A 417 -7.17 5.69 -21.44
N SER A 418 -7.24 4.95 -22.55
CA SER A 418 -7.98 3.69 -22.58
C SER A 418 -7.28 2.62 -21.75
N PRO A 419 -8.01 1.80 -20.97
CA PRO A 419 -7.43 0.66 -20.27
C PRO A 419 -6.79 -0.33 -21.25
N ALA A 420 -5.66 -0.92 -20.86
CA ALA A 420 -4.95 -1.87 -21.69
C ALA A 420 -4.72 -3.20 -20.98
N LYS A 421 -4.92 -4.31 -21.69
CA LYS A 421 -4.44 -5.61 -21.22
C LYS A 421 -2.93 -5.67 -21.38
N VAL A 422 -2.21 -5.90 -20.28
CA VAL A 422 -0.74 -5.89 -20.20
C VAL A 422 -0.21 -7.21 -19.66
N LYS A 423 1.07 -7.47 -19.92
CA LYS A 423 1.78 -8.63 -19.38
C LYS A 423 3.07 -8.18 -18.70
N VAL A 424 3.19 -8.50 -17.43
CA VAL A 424 4.41 -8.25 -16.66
C VAL A 424 5.45 -9.30 -17.05
N THR A 425 6.57 -8.87 -17.60
CA THR A 425 7.68 -9.77 -17.92
C THR A 425 8.56 -9.90 -16.67
N PRO A 426 8.70 -11.07 -16.05
CA PRO A 426 9.57 -11.25 -14.89
C PRO A 426 11.00 -10.86 -15.22
N LYS A 427 11.63 -10.10 -14.33
CA LYS A 427 13.06 -9.78 -14.40
C LYS A 427 13.74 -10.39 -13.18
N SER A 428 14.86 -11.05 -13.39
CA SER A 428 15.71 -11.55 -12.31
C SER A 428 16.68 -10.43 -11.92
N TYR A 429 16.79 -10.19 -10.61
CA TYR A 429 17.74 -9.26 -10.03
C TYR A 429 18.67 -10.04 -9.11
N GLN A 430 19.93 -9.65 -9.10
CA GLN A 430 20.92 -10.25 -8.22
C GLN A 430 20.57 -9.94 -6.76
N SER A 431 20.79 -10.90 -5.89
CA SER A 431 20.63 -10.75 -4.44
C SER A 431 22.01 -10.54 -3.85
N ASP A 432 22.28 -9.31 -3.44
CA ASP A 432 23.60 -8.93 -2.93
C ASP A 432 23.63 -8.86 -1.38
N THR A 433 22.46 -8.94 -0.74
CA THR A 433 22.31 -8.73 0.69
C THR A 433 21.38 -9.78 1.31
N PRO A 434 21.71 -10.35 2.47
CA PRO A 434 20.81 -11.25 3.19
C PRO A 434 19.53 -10.54 3.59
N ARG A 435 18.38 -11.24 3.52
CA ARG A 435 17.07 -10.72 3.94
C ARG A 435 17.02 -10.36 5.41
N PHE A 436 17.80 -11.04 6.23
CA PHE A 436 17.84 -10.88 7.68
C PHE A 436 19.17 -11.33 8.23
N ILE A 437 19.72 -10.57 9.17
CA ILE A 437 20.90 -10.94 9.97
C ILE A 437 20.49 -10.82 11.43
N PRO A 438 20.32 -11.93 12.16
CA PRO A 438 19.89 -11.86 13.54
C PRO A 438 20.95 -11.19 14.42
N ILE A 439 20.51 -10.34 15.36
CA ILE A 439 21.37 -9.79 16.42
C ILE A 439 21.96 -10.97 17.20
N LYS A 440 23.27 -11.03 17.32
CA LYS A 440 23.94 -12.01 18.14
C LYS A 440 23.67 -11.69 19.60
N THR A 441 22.81 -12.48 20.23
CA THR A 441 22.62 -12.40 21.68
C THR A 441 23.98 -12.74 22.33
N ILE A 442 24.58 -11.78 22.99
CA ILE A 442 25.73 -12.07 23.86
C ILE A 442 25.15 -12.81 25.08
N ILE A 443 25.36 -14.14 25.10
CA ILE A 443 24.96 -15.03 26.20
C ILE A 443 25.88 -14.75 27.41
#